data_672514a4f79e500f0f4900ba34e18af9
#
_entry.id   672514a4f79e500f0f4900ba34e18af9
#
_cell.length_a   1.000
_cell.length_b   1.000
_cell.length_c   1.000
_cell.angle_alpha   90.00
_cell.angle_beta   90.00
_cell.angle_gamma   90.00
#
_symmetry.space_group_name_H-M   'P 1'
#
loop_
_entity.id
_entity.type
_entity.pdbx_description
1 polymer ?
#
loop_
_entity_poly.entity_id
_entity_poly.type
_entity_poly.pdbx_seq_one_letter_code
_entity_poly.pdbx_strand_id
1 'polypeptide(L)'
;MRGKHKLVLWIVLISASLAIMAQEGEQIQHGHIGDKSYAFRMLPPASFTELPPAIRSDLERRHCLIPQTYEARTPENVIHGAFRDKGSSDWAALCSQHGTSTLLVFWDNSATKPTELAAQLDTDTADPHNETSMLGYARGIDPAPPGNIMEVIANKPYGPFDHDGIKDAHIEKSSVIHYFKNGTWMTLAGSE
;
A
#
# COMPACT_ATOMS: atom_id res chain seq x y z
N MET A 1 -38.83 -65.15 26.95
CA MET A 1 -37.62 -64.74 26.20
C MET A 1 -37.62 -63.24 26.08
N ARG A 2 -36.75 -62.52 26.82
CA ARG A 2 -36.67 -61.05 26.85
C ARG A 2 -35.48 -60.60 26.01
N GLY A 3 -35.77 -60.01 24.85
CA GLY A 3 -34.77 -59.39 24.01
C GLY A 3 -34.33 -58.05 24.59
N LYS A 4 -33.02 -57.89 24.88
CA LYS A 4 -32.41 -56.66 25.32
C LYS A 4 -31.94 -55.87 24.06
N HIS A 5 -32.61 -54.76 23.71
CA HIS A 5 -32.15 -53.84 22.75
C HIS A 5 -31.04 -52.93 23.36
N LYS A 6 -29.83 -53.04 22.84
CA LYS A 6 -28.74 -52.14 23.18
C LYS A 6 -28.85 -50.90 22.29
N LEU A 7 -29.18 -49.78 22.92
CA LEU A 7 -29.14 -48.45 22.28
C LEU A 7 -27.67 -48.01 22.20
N VAL A 8 -27.12 -47.92 20.98
CA VAL A 8 -25.79 -47.39 20.74
C VAL A 8 -25.94 -45.90 20.48
N LEU A 9 -25.50 -45.09 21.44
CA LEU A 9 -25.51 -43.64 21.36
C LEU A 9 -24.25 -43.19 20.60
N TRP A 10 -24.41 -42.70 19.38
CA TRP A 10 -23.33 -42.07 18.62
C TRP A 10 -23.19 -40.62 19.06
N ILE A 11 -22.12 -40.32 19.79
CA ILE A 11 -21.74 -38.96 20.13
C ILE A 11 -20.92 -38.41 18.93
N VAL A 12 -21.55 -37.53 18.13
CA VAL A 12 -20.85 -36.77 17.09
C VAL A 12 -20.14 -35.59 17.76
N LEU A 13 -18.83 -35.70 17.92
CA LEU A 13 -17.99 -34.60 18.35
C LEU A 13 -17.82 -33.64 17.17
N ILE A 14 -18.59 -32.56 17.15
CA ILE A 14 -18.37 -31.43 16.25
C ILE A 14 -17.22 -30.61 16.83
N SER A 15 -16.00 -30.82 16.29
CA SER A 15 -14.86 -29.95 16.56
C SER A 15 -15.05 -28.62 15.80
N ALA A 16 -15.59 -27.65 16.49
CA ALA A 16 -15.57 -26.26 15.96
C ALA A 16 -14.13 -25.77 16.00
N SER A 17 -13.46 -25.81 14.85
CA SER A 17 -12.19 -25.11 14.66
C SER A 17 -12.49 -23.61 14.67
N LEU A 18 -12.29 -22.94 15.81
CA LEU A 18 -12.17 -21.50 15.84
C LEU A 18 -10.89 -21.12 15.07
N ALA A 19 -11.03 -20.68 13.84
CA ALA A 19 -9.97 -19.93 13.18
C ALA A 19 -9.78 -18.63 13.98
N ILE A 20 -8.75 -18.59 14.81
CA ILE A 20 -8.27 -17.36 15.42
C ILE A 20 -7.72 -16.53 14.26
N MET A 21 -8.51 -15.59 13.76
CA MET A 21 -8.02 -14.50 12.92
C MET A 21 -7.13 -13.66 13.83
N ALA A 22 -5.83 -13.96 13.83
CA ALA A 22 -4.87 -13.03 14.38
C ALA A 22 -5.02 -11.74 13.56
N GLN A 23 -5.57 -10.69 14.16
CA GLN A 23 -5.47 -9.33 13.63
C GLN A 23 -3.99 -9.00 13.72
N GLU A 24 -3.29 -9.11 12.59
CA GLU A 24 -1.92 -8.65 12.51
C GLU A 24 -1.96 -7.13 12.75
N GLY A 25 -1.45 -6.71 13.88
CA GLY A 25 -1.29 -5.29 14.22
C GLY A 25 -0.10 -4.68 13.48
N GLU A 26 0.24 -3.46 13.83
CA GLU A 26 1.47 -2.80 13.37
C GLU A 26 2.69 -3.72 13.56
N GLN A 27 3.54 -3.80 12.55
CA GLN A 27 4.78 -4.58 12.56
C GLN A 27 5.98 -3.65 12.35
N ILE A 28 7.09 -3.97 12.99
CA ILE A 28 8.36 -3.29 12.73
C ILE A 28 9.31 -4.29 12.08
N GLN A 29 9.68 -4.04 10.83
CA GLN A 29 10.71 -4.79 10.13
C GLN A 29 12.08 -4.24 10.52
N HIS A 30 12.95 -5.11 11.01
CA HIS A 30 14.32 -4.77 11.38
C HIS A 30 15.33 -5.49 10.47
N GLY A 31 16.47 -4.83 10.24
CA GLY A 31 17.59 -5.42 9.51
C GLY A 31 18.78 -4.47 9.44
N HIS A 32 19.68 -4.76 8.49
CA HIS A 32 20.90 -3.98 8.28
C HIS A 32 21.10 -3.69 6.80
N ILE A 33 21.62 -2.51 6.51
CA ILE A 33 22.11 -2.07 5.21
C ILE A 33 23.55 -1.62 5.40
N GLY A 34 24.50 -2.47 5.02
CA GLY A 34 25.89 -2.27 5.39
C GLY A 34 26.08 -2.34 6.90
N ASP A 35 26.65 -1.31 7.49
CA ASP A 35 26.89 -1.15 8.94
C ASP A 35 25.73 -0.47 9.70
N LYS A 36 24.69 -0.01 8.98
CA LYS A 36 23.54 0.70 9.57
C LYS A 36 22.35 -0.23 9.79
N SER A 37 21.73 -0.13 10.95
CA SER A 37 20.46 -0.79 11.24
C SER A 37 19.29 -0.01 10.66
N TYR A 38 18.23 -0.71 10.26
CA TYR A 38 16.96 -0.08 9.90
C TYR A 38 15.80 -0.61 10.73
N ALA A 39 14.75 0.21 10.84
CA ALA A 39 13.47 -0.14 11.43
C ALA A 39 12.35 0.47 10.58
N PHE A 40 11.62 -0.36 9.83
CA PHE A 40 10.51 0.06 8.99
C PHE A 40 9.20 -0.29 9.66
N ARG A 41 8.38 0.73 9.90
CA ARG A 41 7.02 0.57 10.41
C ARG A 41 6.10 0.15 9.28
N MET A 42 5.38 -0.95 9.48
CA MET A 42 4.48 -1.56 8.52
C MET A 42 3.09 -1.70 9.11
N LEU A 43 2.07 -1.26 8.40
CA LEU A 43 0.68 -1.41 8.82
C LEU A 43 -0.05 -2.46 7.96
N PRO A 44 -0.92 -3.29 8.57
CA PRO A 44 -1.79 -4.16 7.80
C PRO A 44 -2.88 -3.36 7.09
N PRO A 45 -3.45 -3.86 5.97
CA PRO A 45 -4.55 -3.18 5.26
C PRO A 45 -5.76 -2.87 6.14
N ALA A 46 -5.99 -3.64 7.20
CA ALA A 46 -7.05 -3.42 8.18
C ALA A 46 -6.92 -2.10 8.96
N SER A 47 -5.73 -1.50 8.99
CA SER A 47 -5.51 -0.17 9.62
C SER A 47 -6.14 0.99 8.82
N PHE A 48 -6.52 0.76 7.57
CA PHE A 48 -7.09 1.76 6.66
C PHE A 48 -8.59 1.53 6.52
N THR A 49 -9.35 2.11 7.44
CA THR A 49 -10.81 1.89 7.54
C THR A 49 -11.60 2.49 6.38
N GLU A 50 -11.04 3.48 5.70
CA GLU A 50 -11.59 4.16 4.52
C GLU A 50 -11.51 3.32 3.24
N LEU A 51 -10.61 2.32 3.18
CA LEU A 51 -10.49 1.45 2.02
C LEU A 51 -11.80 0.70 1.73
N PRO A 52 -12.25 0.66 0.46
CA PRO A 52 -13.33 -0.24 0.06
C PRO A 52 -13.06 -1.68 0.49
N PRO A 53 -14.05 -2.40 1.03
CA PRO A 53 -13.84 -3.75 1.56
C PRO A 53 -13.20 -4.72 0.55
N ALA A 54 -13.54 -4.60 -0.75
CA ALA A 54 -12.96 -5.44 -1.80
C ALA A 54 -11.46 -5.20 -1.99
N ILE A 55 -11.02 -3.92 -1.95
CA ILE A 55 -9.61 -3.56 -2.08
C ILE A 55 -8.84 -4.02 -0.84
N ARG A 56 -9.39 -3.77 0.36
CA ARG A 56 -8.78 -4.25 1.61
C ARG A 56 -8.57 -5.76 1.58
N SER A 57 -9.59 -6.53 1.21
CA SER A 57 -9.50 -7.98 1.12
C SER A 57 -8.50 -8.45 0.05
N ASP A 58 -8.33 -7.71 -1.06
CA ASP A 58 -7.31 -8.04 -2.06
C ASP A 58 -5.89 -7.81 -1.53
N LEU A 59 -5.66 -6.70 -0.84
CA LEU A 59 -4.37 -6.41 -0.19
C LEU A 59 -4.04 -7.44 0.89
N GLU A 60 -5.02 -7.84 1.72
CA GLU A 60 -4.87 -8.89 2.73
C GLU A 60 -4.54 -10.24 2.09
N ARG A 61 -5.25 -10.63 1.03
CA ARG A 61 -5.00 -11.88 0.29
C ARG A 61 -3.63 -11.91 -0.37
N ARG A 62 -3.11 -10.76 -0.76
CA ARG A 62 -1.75 -10.59 -1.29
C ARG A 62 -0.70 -10.59 -0.18
N HIS A 63 -1.10 -10.58 1.09
CA HIS A 63 -0.22 -10.40 2.25
C HIS A 63 0.56 -9.08 2.20
N CYS A 64 -0.07 -8.02 1.70
CA CYS A 64 0.51 -6.69 1.68
C CYS A 64 0.70 -6.16 3.10
N LEU A 65 1.85 -5.59 3.36
CA LEU A 65 2.06 -4.64 4.45
C LEU A 65 2.25 -3.26 3.84
N ILE A 66 1.64 -2.26 4.46
CA ILE A 66 1.72 -0.87 3.98
C ILE A 66 2.85 -0.17 4.73
N PRO A 67 3.99 0.11 4.06
CA PRO A 67 5.11 0.77 4.72
C PRO A 67 4.74 2.20 5.07
N GLN A 68 5.20 2.65 6.24
CA GLN A 68 4.98 3.99 6.74
C GLN A 68 6.30 4.74 6.71
N THR A 69 6.30 5.98 6.26
CA THR A 69 7.53 6.77 6.29
C THR A 69 7.96 7.04 7.73
N TYR A 70 9.22 7.37 7.92
CA TYR A 70 9.73 7.69 9.27
C TYR A 70 9.09 8.97 9.85
N GLU A 71 8.48 9.81 9.04
CA GLU A 71 7.75 11.01 9.46
C GLU A 71 6.28 10.76 9.78
N ALA A 72 5.74 9.60 9.39
CA ALA A 72 4.32 9.30 9.51
C ALA A 72 3.79 9.41 10.95
N ARG A 73 2.85 10.32 11.17
CA ARG A 73 2.12 10.50 12.43
C ARG A 73 0.78 9.78 12.45
N THR A 74 0.22 9.57 11.27
CA THR A 74 -1.03 8.86 11.00
C THR A 74 -0.78 7.81 9.93
N PRO A 75 -1.66 6.82 9.73
CA PRO A 75 -1.56 5.89 8.61
C PRO A 75 -1.46 6.63 7.28
N GLU A 76 -0.50 6.27 6.44
CA GLU A 76 -0.24 6.85 5.11
C GLU A 76 0.09 5.76 4.07
N ASN A 77 0.38 6.17 2.84
CA ASN A 77 0.69 5.28 1.72
C ASN A 77 -0.51 4.44 1.22
N VAL A 78 -1.72 4.88 1.57
CA VAL A 78 -2.99 4.53 0.93
C VAL A 78 -3.69 5.84 0.60
N ILE A 79 -4.00 6.06 -0.67
CA ILE A 79 -4.57 7.31 -1.16
C ILE A 79 -5.78 7.08 -2.07
N HIS A 80 -6.65 8.07 -2.12
CA HIS A 80 -7.83 8.11 -2.98
C HIS A 80 -7.76 9.33 -3.90
N GLY A 81 -8.14 9.18 -5.17
CA GLY A 81 -8.14 10.27 -6.14
C GLY A 81 -8.78 9.88 -7.47
N ALA A 82 -8.76 10.80 -8.42
CA ALA A 82 -9.23 10.59 -9.77
C ALA A 82 -8.03 10.31 -10.68
N PHE A 83 -7.45 9.09 -10.61
CA PHE A 83 -6.17 8.78 -11.27
C PHE A 83 -6.32 8.35 -12.72
N ARG A 84 -7.49 7.88 -13.16
CA ARG A 84 -7.73 7.43 -14.53
C ARG A 84 -8.22 8.55 -15.43
N ASP A 85 -9.21 9.27 -14.96
CA ASP A 85 -9.85 10.39 -15.65
C ASP A 85 -10.59 11.29 -14.68
N LYS A 86 -11.02 12.46 -15.16
CA LYS A 86 -11.75 13.42 -14.36
C LYS A 86 -13.05 12.83 -13.81
N GLY A 87 -13.12 12.70 -12.49
CA GLY A 87 -14.31 12.19 -11.77
C GLY A 87 -14.29 10.68 -11.56
N SER A 88 -13.24 9.97 -11.95
CA SER A 88 -13.04 8.60 -11.50
C SER A 88 -12.83 8.54 -9.97
N SER A 89 -13.06 7.37 -9.39
CA SER A 89 -12.90 7.13 -7.95
C SER A 89 -11.94 5.96 -7.77
N ASP A 90 -10.66 6.29 -7.75
CA ASP A 90 -9.58 5.31 -7.79
C ASP A 90 -8.80 5.32 -6.48
N TRP A 91 -8.17 4.22 -6.16
CA TRP A 91 -7.31 4.07 -4.98
C TRP A 91 -5.90 3.69 -5.40
N ALA A 92 -4.93 4.11 -4.61
CA ALA A 92 -3.57 3.63 -4.75
C ALA A 92 -2.99 3.29 -3.37
N ALA A 93 -2.13 2.26 -3.34
CA ALA A 93 -1.48 1.82 -2.11
C ALA A 93 -0.06 1.33 -2.40
N LEU A 94 0.88 1.62 -1.51
CA LEU A 94 2.16 0.92 -1.48
C LEU A 94 1.97 -0.43 -0.79
N CYS A 95 2.30 -1.50 -1.49
CA CYS A 95 2.21 -2.86 -0.98
C CYS A 95 3.62 -3.44 -0.88
N SER A 96 4.14 -3.60 0.33
CA SER A 96 5.39 -4.30 0.57
C SER A 96 5.14 -5.80 0.74
N GLN A 97 5.87 -6.58 -0.04
CA GLN A 97 5.90 -8.04 0.02
C GLN A 97 7.35 -8.50 -0.08
N HIS A 98 7.80 -9.31 0.88
CA HIS A 98 9.16 -9.85 0.89
C HIS A 98 10.26 -8.78 0.73
N GLY A 99 10.06 -7.58 1.30
CA GLY A 99 11.02 -6.48 1.23
C GLY A 99 11.01 -5.69 -0.07
N THR A 100 9.96 -5.81 -0.88
CA THR A 100 9.75 -5.04 -2.11
C THR A 100 8.40 -4.35 -2.04
N SER A 101 8.38 -3.03 -2.14
CA SER A 101 7.17 -2.21 -2.24
C SER A 101 6.81 -1.94 -3.68
N THR A 102 5.58 -2.29 -4.05
CA THR A 102 4.97 -2.01 -5.35
C THR A 102 3.82 -1.04 -5.16
N LEU A 103 3.71 -0.04 -6.03
CA LEU A 103 2.56 0.85 -6.10
C LEU A 103 1.43 0.12 -6.84
N LEU A 104 0.34 -0.17 -6.12
CA LEU A 104 -0.87 -0.79 -6.67
C LEU A 104 -1.93 0.28 -6.90
N VAL A 105 -2.50 0.33 -8.10
CA VAL A 105 -3.60 1.24 -8.43
C VAL A 105 -4.87 0.44 -8.73
N PHE A 106 -5.94 0.77 -8.03
CA PHE A 106 -7.26 0.15 -8.10
C PHE A 106 -8.26 1.11 -8.73
N TRP A 107 -8.89 0.68 -9.80
CA TRP A 107 -9.80 1.48 -10.61
C TRP A 107 -11.25 1.37 -10.12
N ASP A 108 -11.97 2.49 -10.07
CA ASP A 108 -13.41 2.53 -9.77
C ASP A 108 -13.82 1.79 -8.48
N ASN A 109 -13.05 1.95 -7.41
CA ASN A 109 -13.27 1.24 -6.14
C ASN A 109 -13.26 -0.29 -6.26
N SER A 110 -12.65 -0.85 -7.33
CA SER A 110 -12.66 -2.27 -7.63
C SER A 110 -11.30 -2.91 -7.42
N ALA A 111 -11.27 -4.09 -6.83
CA ALA A 111 -10.07 -4.94 -6.72
C ALA A 111 -9.78 -5.76 -8.00
N THR A 112 -10.56 -5.56 -9.07
CA THR A 112 -10.40 -6.33 -10.31
C THR A 112 -9.19 -5.82 -11.11
N LYS A 113 -8.15 -6.63 -11.22
CA LYS A 113 -6.94 -6.36 -12.01
C LYS A 113 -6.30 -5.00 -11.67
N PRO A 114 -5.81 -4.79 -10.45
CA PRO A 114 -5.06 -3.59 -10.14
C PRO A 114 -3.84 -3.46 -11.04
N THR A 115 -3.47 -2.22 -11.35
CA THR A 115 -2.23 -1.94 -12.06
C THR A 115 -1.08 -1.90 -11.08
N GLU A 116 0.03 -2.53 -11.43
CA GLU A 116 1.26 -2.56 -10.64
C GLU A 116 2.28 -1.61 -11.27
N LEU A 117 2.80 -0.68 -10.47
CA LEU A 117 3.78 0.33 -10.88
C LEU A 117 4.96 0.36 -9.93
N ALA A 118 6.10 0.84 -10.44
CA ALA A 118 7.23 1.31 -9.63
C ALA A 118 7.62 0.38 -8.47
N ALA A 119 7.81 -0.92 -8.75
CA ALA A 119 8.34 -1.86 -7.77
C ALA A 119 9.78 -1.47 -7.37
N GLN A 120 10.07 -1.40 -6.06
CA GLN A 120 11.36 -1.00 -5.51
C GLN A 120 11.65 -1.77 -4.22
N LEU A 121 12.91 -2.13 -3.98
CA LEU A 121 13.30 -2.71 -2.71
C LEU A 121 13.07 -1.71 -1.58
N ASP A 122 12.50 -2.16 -0.48
CA ASP A 122 12.25 -1.31 0.69
C ASP A 122 13.55 -0.72 1.24
N THR A 123 14.64 -1.46 1.14
CA THR A 123 15.98 -1.01 1.55
C THR A 123 16.55 0.10 0.67
N ASP A 124 16.12 0.21 -0.59
CA ASP A 124 16.59 1.28 -1.49
C ASP A 124 15.95 2.64 -1.15
N THR A 125 14.87 2.61 -0.36
CA THR A 125 14.17 3.81 0.12
C THR A 125 14.58 4.20 1.53
N ALA A 126 15.55 3.50 2.13
CA ALA A 126 15.96 3.74 3.52
C ALA A 126 16.81 5.00 3.67
N ASP A 127 16.41 5.87 4.58
CA ASP A 127 17.13 7.09 4.89
C ASP A 127 17.42 7.26 6.38
N PRO A 128 18.55 7.91 6.73
CA PRO A 128 18.78 8.35 8.08
C PRO A 128 17.69 9.34 8.52
N HIS A 129 17.04 9.08 9.62
CA HIS A 129 16.11 10.01 10.23
C HIS A 129 16.61 10.40 11.64
N ASN A 130 16.54 11.68 11.93
CA ASN A 130 17.01 12.24 13.18
C ASN A 130 18.52 12.06 13.43
N GLU A 131 18.96 12.38 14.64
CA GLU A 131 20.34 12.22 15.10
C GLU A 131 20.74 10.75 15.35
N THR A 132 19.81 9.81 15.14
CA THR A 132 20.08 8.38 15.27
C THR A 132 20.70 7.84 13.99
N SER A 133 21.63 6.92 14.10
CA SER A 133 22.22 6.23 12.93
C SER A 133 21.28 5.19 12.31
N MET A 134 20.04 5.07 12.81
CA MET A 134 19.03 4.14 12.33
C MET A 134 18.36 4.67 11.06
N LEU A 135 18.15 3.79 10.08
CA LEU A 135 17.46 4.13 8.86
C LEU A 135 15.95 3.88 9.01
N GLY A 136 15.15 4.81 8.52
CA GLY A 136 13.70 4.68 8.39
C GLY A 136 13.27 4.51 6.95
N TYR A 137 12.03 4.08 6.72
CA TYR A 137 11.43 4.03 5.40
C TYR A 137 11.11 5.45 4.92
N ALA A 138 11.50 5.81 3.71
CA ALA A 138 11.42 7.18 3.21
C ALA A 138 10.60 7.35 1.91
N ARG A 139 9.93 6.30 1.42
CA ARG A 139 9.05 6.41 0.25
C ARG A 139 7.62 6.67 0.66
N GLY A 140 7.01 7.73 0.10
CA GLY A 140 5.62 8.12 0.32
C GLY A 140 4.87 8.38 -0.98
N ILE A 141 3.55 8.20 -0.98
CA ILE A 141 2.68 8.53 -2.09
C ILE A 141 1.60 9.52 -1.67
N ASP A 142 1.29 10.48 -2.56
CA ASP A 142 0.24 11.47 -2.39
C ASP A 142 -0.55 11.66 -3.69
N PRO A 143 -1.82 12.08 -3.63
CA PRO A 143 -2.51 12.59 -4.82
C PRO A 143 -1.80 13.86 -5.32
N ALA A 144 -1.61 13.94 -6.63
CA ALA A 144 -1.08 15.14 -7.29
C ALA A 144 -2.18 15.78 -8.16
N PRO A 145 -2.94 16.76 -7.64
CA PRO A 145 -3.94 17.48 -8.43
C PRO A 145 -3.34 18.16 -9.65
N PRO A 146 -4.13 18.42 -10.70
CA PRO A 146 -3.64 19.05 -11.95
C PRO A 146 -2.84 20.33 -11.74
N GLY A 147 -3.23 21.18 -10.77
CA GLY A 147 -2.51 22.41 -10.43
C GLY A 147 -1.09 22.11 -9.93
N ASN A 148 -0.95 21.17 -9.02
CA ASN A 148 0.36 20.78 -8.47
C ASN A 148 1.27 20.15 -9.55
N ILE A 149 0.70 19.35 -10.46
CA ILE A 149 1.46 18.79 -11.58
C ILE A 149 2.03 19.91 -12.46
N MET A 150 1.23 20.93 -12.73
CA MET A 150 1.64 22.09 -13.53
C MET A 150 2.72 22.95 -12.87
N GLU A 151 2.70 23.07 -11.56
CA GLU A 151 3.71 23.82 -10.81
C GLU A 151 5.05 23.09 -10.81
N VAL A 152 5.03 21.77 -10.69
CA VAL A 152 6.22 20.93 -10.60
C VAL A 152 6.90 20.76 -11.98
N ILE A 153 6.13 20.72 -13.09
CA ILE A 153 6.65 20.50 -14.43
C ILE A 153 6.80 21.84 -15.15
N ALA A 154 7.98 22.44 -15.07
CA ALA A 154 8.29 23.72 -15.68
C ALA A 154 8.20 23.71 -17.23
N ASN A 155 8.37 22.57 -17.89
CA ASN A 155 8.20 22.37 -19.32
C ASN A 155 6.90 21.63 -19.62
N LYS A 156 6.01 22.29 -20.37
CA LYS A 156 4.62 21.90 -20.63
C LYS A 156 4.32 21.03 -21.86
N PRO A 157 5.20 20.16 -22.41
CA PRO A 157 4.83 19.38 -23.59
C PRO A 157 3.80 18.28 -23.27
N TYR A 158 3.56 17.99 -22.00
CA TYR A 158 2.73 16.86 -21.56
C TYR A 158 1.29 17.24 -21.17
N GLY A 159 0.97 18.54 -21.05
CA GLY A 159 -0.39 19.02 -20.70
C GLY A 159 -1.40 18.89 -21.84
N PRO A 160 -2.67 19.21 -21.61
CA PRO A 160 -3.23 19.55 -20.31
C PRO A 160 -3.32 18.35 -19.37
N PHE A 161 -3.27 18.62 -18.05
CA PHE A 161 -3.59 17.68 -16.98
C PHE A 161 -4.99 18.05 -16.48
N ASP A 162 -5.91 17.09 -16.44
CA ASP A 162 -7.34 17.32 -16.12
C ASP A 162 -7.86 16.43 -15.00
N HIS A 163 -7.03 15.54 -14.48
CA HIS A 163 -7.28 14.65 -13.36
C HIS A 163 -6.02 14.48 -12.51
N ASP A 164 -6.11 13.73 -11.39
CA ASP A 164 -5.01 13.59 -10.47
C ASP A 164 -3.92 12.67 -11.03
N GLY A 165 -2.67 12.98 -10.74
CA GLY A 165 -1.56 12.04 -10.77
C GLY A 165 -1.29 11.43 -9.41
N ILE A 166 -0.33 10.53 -9.34
CA ILE A 166 0.19 9.97 -8.10
C ILE A 166 1.63 10.48 -7.95
N LYS A 167 1.86 11.32 -6.94
CA LYS A 167 3.21 11.69 -6.52
C LYS A 167 3.80 10.51 -5.77
N ASP A 168 4.96 10.04 -6.22
CA ASP A 168 5.76 8.98 -5.58
C ASP A 168 7.09 9.63 -5.19
N ALA A 169 7.28 9.84 -3.91
CA ALA A 169 8.35 10.66 -3.37
C ALA A 169 9.31 9.84 -2.50
N HIS A 170 10.57 10.11 -2.64
CA HIS A 170 11.57 9.84 -1.63
C HIS A 170 11.70 11.11 -0.78
N ILE A 171 11.25 11.04 0.47
CA ILE A 171 11.17 12.20 1.37
C ILE A 171 12.48 12.97 1.38
N GLU A 172 12.39 14.30 1.33
CA GLU A 172 13.51 15.27 1.33
C GLU A 172 14.53 15.11 0.19
N LYS A 173 14.27 14.29 -0.81
CA LYS A 173 15.23 14.09 -1.92
C LYS A 173 14.64 14.37 -3.29
N SER A 174 13.66 13.60 -3.69
CA SER A 174 13.15 13.66 -5.06
C SER A 174 11.75 13.09 -5.14
N SER A 175 11.04 13.41 -6.22
CA SER A 175 9.77 12.80 -6.50
C SER A 175 9.58 12.56 -8.00
N VAL A 176 8.67 11.66 -8.33
CA VAL A 176 8.10 11.51 -9.67
C VAL A 176 6.58 11.60 -9.56
N ILE A 177 5.94 11.94 -10.67
CA ILE A 177 4.49 11.90 -10.77
C ILE A 177 4.12 10.85 -11.81
N HIS A 178 3.40 9.83 -11.39
CA HIS A 178 2.76 8.88 -12.27
C HIS A 178 1.42 9.47 -12.73
N TYR A 179 1.27 9.69 -14.03
CA TYR A 179 0.08 10.26 -14.63
C TYR A 179 -0.46 9.31 -15.71
N PHE A 180 -1.72 8.95 -15.60
CA PHE A 180 -2.36 8.05 -16.58
C PHE A 180 -2.97 8.87 -17.71
N LYS A 181 -2.58 8.62 -18.96
CA LYS A 181 -3.10 9.34 -20.12
C LYS A 181 -3.24 8.42 -21.32
N ASN A 182 -4.39 8.44 -21.95
CA ASN A 182 -4.66 7.65 -23.17
C ASN A 182 -4.35 6.15 -22.99
N GLY A 183 -4.71 5.57 -21.85
CA GLY A 183 -4.49 4.15 -21.58
C GLY A 183 -3.07 3.78 -21.15
N THR A 184 -2.19 4.75 -20.92
CA THR A 184 -0.77 4.52 -20.60
C THR A 184 -0.33 5.37 -19.40
N TRP A 185 0.49 4.81 -18.54
CA TRP A 185 1.16 5.55 -17.48
C TRP A 185 2.38 6.30 -18.00
N MET A 186 2.47 7.55 -17.65
CA MET A 186 3.62 8.42 -17.85
C MET A 186 4.30 8.65 -16.51
N THR A 187 5.62 8.69 -16.49
CA THR A 187 6.39 9.10 -15.31
C THR A 187 7.01 10.47 -15.61
N LEU A 188 6.62 11.45 -14.84
CA LEU A 188 7.07 12.83 -14.96
C LEU A 188 8.00 13.14 -13.80
N ALA A 189 9.10 13.85 -14.06
CA ALA A 189 9.99 14.31 -13.00
C ALA A 189 9.24 15.27 -12.07
N GLY A 190 9.30 14.99 -10.78
CA GLY A 190 8.79 15.86 -9.75
C GLY A 190 9.81 16.94 -9.35
N SER A 191 9.45 17.77 -8.39
CA SER A 191 10.40 18.69 -7.73
C SER A 191 11.33 17.94 -6.78
N GLU A 192 12.54 18.41 -6.68
CA GLU A 192 13.42 18.14 -5.54
C GLU A 192 12.93 18.89 -4.30
#